data_be718919cae13042b7c05ef74d23f230
#
_entry.id   be718919cae13042b7c05ef74d23f230
#
_cell.length_a   1.000
_cell.length_b   1.000
_cell.length_c   1.000
_cell.angle_alpha   90.00
_cell.angle_beta   90.00
_cell.angle_gamma   90.00
#
_symmetry.space_group_name_H-M   'P 1'
#
loop_
_entity.id
_entity.type
_entity.pdbx_description
1 polymer ?
#
loop_
_entity_poly.entity_id
_entity_poly.type
_entity_poly.pdbx_seq_one_letter_code
_entity_poly.pdbx_strand_id
1 'polypeptide(L)'
;MSKELHINTILAQAGIKSDEATGALVTPLHFSTTYQHPEFGQSTGFDYTRTKNPTRSKAEEVLAAIESADYALATSSGKAAIVLACSVFPVG
;
A
#
# COMPACT_ATOMS: atom_id res chain seq x y z
N MET A 1 -7.25 8.71 20.41
CA MET A 1 -5.93 9.28 20.60
C MET A 1 -4.86 8.34 20.08
N SER A 2 -4.10 8.81 19.19
CA SER A 2 -3.03 7.99 18.67
C SER A 2 -1.78 8.24 19.49
N LYS A 3 -1.16 7.17 19.89
CA LYS A 3 0.12 7.21 20.54
C LYS A 3 1.17 6.93 19.47
N GLU A 4 2.15 7.79 19.39
CA GLU A 4 3.22 7.56 18.44
C GLU A 4 4.00 6.32 18.86
N LEU A 5 4.12 5.38 17.95
CA LEU A 5 4.86 4.16 18.18
C LEU A 5 6.29 4.33 17.71
N HIS A 6 7.20 3.69 18.45
CA HIS A 6 8.58 3.63 18.00
C HIS A 6 8.66 2.86 16.67
N ILE A 7 9.58 3.27 15.79
CA ILE A 7 9.71 2.66 14.47
C ILE A 7 9.91 1.14 14.56
N ASN A 8 10.63 0.66 15.55
CA ASN A 8 10.84 -0.77 15.72
C ASN A 8 9.53 -1.51 16.00
N THR A 9 8.63 -0.89 16.75
CA THR A 9 7.32 -1.48 17.04
C THR A 9 6.47 -1.51 15.78
N ILE A 10 6.49 -0.45 15.00
CA ILE A 10 5.74 -0.40 13.74
C ILE A 10 6.21 -1.51 12.81
N LEU A 11 7.52 -1.67 12.67
CA LEU A 11 8.08 -2.69 11.81
C LEU A 11 7.75 -4.10 12.28
N ALA A 12 7.82 -4.32 13.60
CA ALA A 12 7.53 -5.66 14.15
C ALA A 12 6.07 -6.05 13.97
N GLN A 13 5.17 -5.09 13.93
CA GLN A 13 3.74 -5.35 13.82
C GLN A 13 3.20 -5.16 12.41
N ALA A 14 4.08 -4.92 11.45
CA ALA A 14 3.66 -4.68 10.07
C ALA A 14 2.91 -5.90 9.52
N GLY A 15 1.76 -5.66 8.93
CA GLY A 15 0.98 -6.71 8.30
C GLY A 15 0.14 -7.56 9.25
N ILE A 16 0.16 -7.29 10.54
CA ILE A 16 -0.63 -8.07 11.50
C ILE A 16 -2.09 -7.60 11.49
N LYS A 17 -3.03 -8.54 11.67
CA LYS A 17 -4.47 -8.31 11.70
C LYS A 17 -5.03 -7.88 10.36
N SER A 18 -4.57 -8.47 9.30
CA SER A 18 -4.88 -7.95 7.98
C SER A 18 -5.97 -8.69 7.25
N ASP A 19 -6.36 -9.88 7.68
CA ASP A 19 -7.30 -10.66 6.89
C ASP A 19 -8.49 -11.15 7.72
N GLU A 20 -9.59 -10.44 7.61
CA GLU A 20 -10.82 -10.79 8.31
C GLU A 20 -11.48 -12.03 7.74
N ALA A 21 -11.27 -12.31 6.46
CA ALA A 21 -11.92 -13.44 5.80
C ALA A 21 -11.44 -14.78 6.34
N THR A 22 -10.16 -14.89 6.65
CA THR A 22 -9.57 -16.16 7.09
C THR A 22 -9.08 -16.14 8.52
N GLY A 23 -8.95 -14.97 9.11
CA GLY A 23 -8.35 -14.83 10.43
C GLY A 23 -6.84 -14.89 10.43
N ALA A 24 -6.22 -14.87 9.25
CA ALA A 24 -4.76 -14.88 9.17
C ALA A 24 -4.19 -13.63 9.81
N LEU A 25 -3.13 -13.81 10.60
CA LEU A 25 -2.53 -12.69 11.32
C LEU A 25 -1.67 -11.81 10.41
N VAL A 26 -1.08 -12.39 9.37
CA VAL A 26 -0.26 -11.63 8.43
C VAL A 26 -1.05 -11.32 7.18
N THR A 27 -0.64 -10.26 6.47
CA THR A 27 -1.29 -9.85 5.22
C THR A 27 -1.10 -10.92 4.16
N PRO A 28 -2.20 -11.37 3.52
CA PRO A 28 -2.06 -12.31 2.39
C PRO A 28 -1.36 -11.65 1.21
N LEU A 29 -0.72 -12.47 0.40
CA LEU A 29 -0.14 -12.02 -0.85
C LEU A 29 -1.18 -12.15 -1.95
N HIS A 30 -1.41 -11.10 -2.70
CA HIS A 30 -2.39 -11.09 -3.77
C HIS A 30 -1.68 -11.13 -5.12
N PHE A 31 -1.86 -12.23 -5.83
CA PHE A 31 -1.24 -12.43 -7.14
C PHE A 31 -2.19 -12.16 -8.30
N SER A 32 -3.43 -11.79 -8.00
CA SER A 32 -4.42 -11.57 -9.05
C SER A 32 -4.07 -10.36 -9.90
N THR A 33 -4.21 -10.52 -11.21
CA THR A 33 -4.00 -9.42 -12.15
C THR A 33 -5.23 -8.54 -12.22
N THR A 34 -6.41 -9.15 -12.25
CA THR A 34 -7.69 -8.44 -12.36
C THR A 34 -8.56 -8.83 -11.17
N TYR A 35 -9.59 -8.03 -10.94
CA TYR A 35 -10.47 -8.21 -9.79
C TYR A 35 -11.91 -8.15 -10.24
N GLN A 36 -12.74 -9.00 -9.65
CA GLN A 36 -14.14 -9.04 -9.94
C GLN A 36 -14.85 -7.88 -9.24
N HIS A 37 -15.76 -7.23 -9.97
CA HIS A 37 -16.58 -6.18 -9.37
C HIS A 37 -17.83 -6.84 -8.76
N PRO A 38 -18.26 -6.37 -7.58
CA PRO A 38 -19.48 -6.93 -6.96
C PRO A 38 -20.71 -6.75 -7.85
N GLU A 39 -20.78 -5.63 -8.56
CA GLU A 39 -21.86 -5.32 -9.47
C GLU A 39 -21.31 -4.48 -10.61
N PHE A 40 -22.07 -4.40 -11.69
CA PHE A 40 -21.67 -3.57 -12.83
C PHE A 40 -21.50 -2.12 -12.37
N GLY A 41 -20.35 -1.55 -12.68
CA GLY A 41 -20.02 -0.18 -12.29
C GLY A 41 -19.58 -0.02 -10.84
N GLN A 42 -19.52 -1.10 -10.08
CA GLN A 42 -19.08 -1.08 -8.68
C GLN A 42 -17.72 -1.75 -8.58
N SER A 43 -16.79 -1.12 -7.89
CA SER A 43 -15.46 -1.67 -7.69
C SER A 43 -15.22 -1.90 -6.20
N THR A 44 -14.40 -2.90 -5.87
CA THR A 44 -13.96 -3.11 -4.50
C THR A 44 -12.86 -2.12 -4.10
N GLY A 45 -12.41 -1.30 -5.05
CA GLY A 45 -11.25 -0.43 -4.87
C GLY A 45 -10.02 -0.98 -5.58
N PHE A 46 -10.10 -2.23 -6.02
CA PHE A 46 -9.01 -2.88 -6.75
C PHE A 46 -9.57 -3.40 -8.06
N ASP A 47 -8.99 -2.96 -9.16
CA ASP A 47 -9.45 -3.34 -10.50
C ASP A 47 -8.39 -4.09 -11.26
N TYR A 48 -7.15 -3.66 -11.14
CA TYR A 48 -6.04 -4.19 -11.91
C TYR A 48 -4.75 -3.98 -11.15
N THR A 49 -3.94 -5.03 -11.05
CA THR A 49 -2.73 -5.02 -10.22
C THR A 49 -1.77 -3.89 -10.53
N ARG A 50 -1.62 -3.52 -11.80
CA ARG A 50 -0.69 -2.44 -12.18
C ARG A 50 -1.10 -1.12 -11.54
N THR A 51 -2.40 -0.86 -11.44
CA THR A 51 -2.88 0.39 -10.85
C THR A 51 -2.93 0.30 -9.33
N LYS A 52 -3.38 -0.83 -8.79
CA LYS A 52 -3.48 -0.99 -7.35
C LYS A 52 -3.53 -2.46 -6.98
N ASN A 53 -2.83 -2.83 -5.94
CA ASN A 53 -2.79 -4.21 -5.45
C ASN A 53 -2.78 -4.19 -3.93
N PRO A 54 -3.59 -5.05 -3.26
CA PRO A 54 -3.64 -5.04 -1.80
C PRO A 54 -2.29 -5.28 -1.13
N THR A 55 -1.45 -6.14 -1.69
CA THR A 55 -0.13 -6.41 -1.13
C THR A 55 0.76 -5.17 -1.19
N ARG A 56 0.79 -4.50 -2.35
CA ARG A 56 1.58 -3.28 -2.49
C ARG A 56 1.01 -2.16 -1.60
N SER A 57 -0.30 -2.07 -1.51
CA SER A 57 -0.93 -1.05 -0.66
C SER A 57 -0.53 -1.21 0.79
N LYS A 58 -0.42 -2.45 1.28
CA LYS A 58 0.01 -2.69 2.66
C LYS A 58 1.45 -2.24 2.87
N ALA A 59 2.33 -2.51 1.91
CA ALA A 59 3.72 -2.07 2.00
C ALA A 59 3.80 -0.54 2.03
N GLU A 60 3.01 0.12 1.18
CA GLU A 60 2.97 1.58 1.15
C GLU A 60 2.48 2.16 2.47
N GLU A 61 1.48 1.54 3.08
CA GLU A 61 0.96 1.92 4.38
C GLU A 61 2.02 1.89 5.46
N VAL A 62 2.78 0.78 5.50
CA VAL A 62 3.85 0.62 6.49
C VAL A 62 4.96 1.64 6.27
N LEU A 63 5.35 1.86 5.01
CA LEU A 63 6.38 2.85 4.69
C LEU A 63 5.96 4.26 5.10
N ALA A 64 4.71 4.62 4.85
CA ALA A 64 4.20 5.92 5.28
C ALA A 64 4.27 6.05 6.80
N ALA A 65 3.92 4.98 7.52
CA ALA A 65 3.92 5.01 8.97
C ALA A 65 5.32 5.21 9.56
N ILE A 66 6.32 4.49 9.02
CA ILE A 66 7.68 4.61 9.56
C ILE A 66 8.36 5.92 9.20
N GLU A 67 7.89 6.58 8.14
CA GLU A 67 8.42 7.89 7.74
C GLU A 67 7.57 9.04 8.25
N SER A 68 6.55 8.76 9.05
CA SER A 68 5.62 9.77 9.58
C SER A 68 5.01 10.61 8.46
N ALA A 69 4.68 9.95 7.34
CA ALA A 69 4.10 10.58 6.17
C ALA A 69 2.63 10.21 6.05
N ASP A 70 1.87 11.04 5.33
CA ASP A 70 0.46 10.72 5.09
C ASP A 70 0.31 9.63 4.05
N TYR A 71 1.19 9.59 3.06
CA TYR A 71 1.12 8.65 1.95
C TYR A 71 2.50 8.18 1.55
N ALA A 72 2.56 7.01 0.92
CA ALA A 72 3.77 6.49 0.30
C ALA A 72 3.38 5.82 -1.01
N LEU A 73 4.26 5.86 -1.98
CA LEU A 73 4.07 5.20 -3.27
C LEU A 73 5.28 4.33 -3.55
N ALA A 74 5.03 3.07 -3.84
CA ALA A 74 6.08 2.13 -4.20
C ALA A 74 6.21 2.07 -5.71
N THR A 75 7.45 2.09 -6.20
CA THR A 75 7.75 2.01 -7.62
C THR A 75 8.68 0.85 -7.87
N SER A 76 8.89 0.54 -9.16
CA SER A 76 9.68 -0.63 -9.54
C SER A 76 11.19 -0.43 -9.40
N SER A 77 11.65 0.80 -9.23
CA SER A 77 13.09 1.08 -9.08
C SER A 77 13.28 2.44 -8.41
N GLY A 78 14.50 2.65 -7.91
CA GLY A 78 14.85 3.95 -7.33
C GLY A 78 14.79 5.07 -8.35
N LYS A 79 15.18 4.78 -9.60
CA LYS A 79 15.11 5.76 -10.66
C LYS A 79 13.66 6.16 -10.95
N ALA A 80 12.74 5.20 -10.98
CA ALA A 80 11.32 5.49 -11.16
C ALA A 80 10.80 6.35 -10.02
N ALA A 81 11.24 6.08 -8.80
CA ALA A 81 10.84 6.88 -7.64
C ALA A 81 11.32 8.32 -7.76
N ILE A 82 12.56 8.52 -8.22
CA ILE A 82 13.11 9.86 -8.40
C ILE A 82 12.34 10.62 -9.48
N VAL A 83 12.04 9.95 -10.60
CA VAL A 83 11.26 10.58 -11.67
C VAL A 83 9.88 10.97 -11.18
N LEU A 84 9.23 10.08 -10.44
CA LEU A 84 7.91 10.37 -9.88
C LEU A 84 7.95 11.58 -8.94
N ALA A 85 8.95 11.61 -8.06
CA ALA A 85 9.09 12.73 -7.11
C ALA A 85 9.31 14.04 -7.84
N CYS A 86 10.11 14.04 -8.90
CA CYS A 86 10.37 15.26 -9.66
C CYS A 86 9.15 15.70 -10.48
N SER A 87 8.22 14.80 -10.76
CA SER A 87 7.06 15.11 -11.60
C SER A 87 6.09 16.10 -10.94
N VAL A 88 6.20 16.31 -9.62
CA VAL A 88 5.34 17.27 -8.93
C VAL A 88 5.79 18.72 -9.13
N PHE A 89 6.98 18.92 -9.68
CA PHE A 89 7.50 20.26 -9.91
C PHE A 89 7.18 20.72 -11.34
N PRO A 90 6.82 21.99 -11.51
CA PRO A 90 6.51 22.49 -12.85
C PRO A 90 7.75 22.57 -13.73
N VAL A 91 7.51 22.48 -15.03
CA VAL A 91 8.56 22.64 -16.03
C VAL A 91 8.99 24.11 -16.09
N GLY A 92 10.26 24.33 -16.19
CA GLY A 92 10.80 25.68 -16.29
C GLY A 92 11.41 26.17 -15.01
#